data_72b3a3a208d87a2fe347c9cd0cf36452
#
_entry.id   72b3a3a208d87a2fe347c9cd0cf36452
#
_cell.length_a   1.000
_cell.length_b   1.000
_cell.length_c   1.000
_cell.angle_alpha   90.00
_cell.angle_beta   90.00
_cell.angle_gamma   90.00
#
_symmetry.space_group_name_H-M   'P 1'
#
loop_
_entity.id
_entity.type
_entity.pdbx_description
1 polymer ?
#
loop_
_entity_poly.entity_id
_entity_poly.type
_entity_poly.pdbx_seq_one_letter_code
_entity_poly.pdbx_strand_id
1 'polypeptide(L)' 'MNRTLTAVLHKEGDLFVADCPEIGTVSQGATIDEAIRNLQEVTELYLEEFPGEETGRPLVTTFEVALHA' A
#
# COMPACT_ATOMS: atom_id res chain seq x y z
N MET A 1 13.28 -3.34 -15.75
CA MET A 1 13.59 -4.04 -14.50
C MET A 1 12.45 -3.84 -13.51
N ASN A 2 12.00 -4.93 -12.90
CA ASN A 2 10.89 -4.86 -11.95
C ASN A 2 11.38 -4.89 -10.51
N ARG A 3 10.66 -4.20 -9.65
CA ARG A 3 10.91 -4.22 -8.22
C ARG A 3 9.67 -4.74 -7.52
N THR A 4 9.86 -5.47 -6.45
CA THR A 4 8.75 -5.97 -5.65
C THR A 4 8.54 -5.04 -4.47
N LEU A 5 7.35 -4.47 -4.40
CA LEU A 5 6.96 -3.59 -3.31
C LEU A 5 5.80 -4.23 -2.57
N THR A 6 5.51 -3.71 -1.39
CA THR A 6 4.46 -4.25 -0.54
C THR A 6 3.16 -3.49 -0.72
N ALA A 7 2.06 -4.22 -0.72
CA ALA A 7 0.73 -3.63 -0.67
C ALA A 7 0.07 -4.07 0.63
N VAL A 8 -0.36 -3.11 1.44
CA VAL A 8 -1.12 -3.37 2.65
C VAL A 8 -2.55 -2.91 2.38
N LEU A 9 -3.50 -3.82 2.57
CA LEU A 9 -4.89 -3.54 2.22
C LEU A 9 -5.78 -3.52 3.45
N HIS A 10 -6.78 -2.67 3.40
CA HIS A 10 -7.85 -2.70 4.39
C HIS A 10 -9.15 -2.27 3.73
N LYS A 11 -10.25 -2.63 4.35
CA LYS A 11 -11.57 -2.31 3.81
C LYS A 11 -12.12 -1.07 4.51
N GLU A 12 -12.63 -0.13 3.71
CA GLU A 12 -13.31 1.05 4.22
C GLU A 12 -14.67 1.17 3.55
N GLY A 13 -15.71 0.86 4.31
CA GLY A 13 -17.06 0.83 3.74
C GLY A 13 -17.13 -0.18 2.62
N ASP A 14 -17.47 0.28 1.43
CA ASP A 14 -17.60 -0.59 0.25
C ASP A 14 -16.33 -0.60 -0.60
N LEU A 15 -15.27 0.04 -0.14
CA LEU A 15 -14.05 0.14 -0.91
C LEU A 15 -12.91 -0.59 -0.21
N PHE A 16 -11.93 -1.01 -1.01
CA PHE A 16 -10.66 -1.51 -0.49
C PHE A 16 -9.60 -0.44 -0.72
N VAL A 17 -8.79 -0.19 0.31
CA VAL A 17 -7.71 0.78 0.25
C VAL A 17 -6.40 0.01 0.28
N ALA A 18 -5.47 0.39 -0.58
CA ALA A 18 -4.16 -0.24 -0.67
C ALA A 18 -3.07 0.80 -0.43
N ASP A 19 -2.17 0.49 0.48
CA ASP A 19 -1.03 1.35 0.81
C ASP A 19 0.26 0.67 0.41
N CYS A 20 1.20 1.44 -0.12
CA CYS A 20 2.57 0.97 -0.36
C CYS A 20 3.47 1.64 0.67
N PRO A 21 3.83 0.92 1.75
CA PRO A 21 4.59 1.55 2.83
C PRO A 21 6.01 1.98 2.44
N GLU A 22 6.64 1.30 1.47
CA GLU A 22 7.99 1.69 1.06
C GLU A 22 8.02 3.05 0.40
N ILE A 23 6.99 3.40 -0.33
CA ILE A 23 6.93 4.63 -1.13
C ILE A 23 6.02 5.67 -0.49
N GLY A 24 4.94 5.22 0.13
CA GLY A 24 3.96 6.12 0.73
C GLY A 24 2.77 6.41 -0.17
N THR A 25 2.65 5.68 -1.27
CA THR A 25 1.50 5.85 -2.17
C THR A 25 0.29 5.08 -1.65
N VAL A 26 -0.89 5.58 -1.99
CA VAL A 26 -2.17 5.02 -1.55
C VAL A 26 -3.13 5.01 -2.72
N SER A 27 -3.94 3.98 -2.83
CA SER A 27 -4.99 3.94 -3.82
C SER A 27 -6.19 3.14 -3.30
N GLN A 28 -7.24 3.08 -4.09
CA GLN A 28 -8.45 2.38 -3.67
C GLN A 28 -9.13 1.74 -4.86
N GLY A 29 -10.06 0.83 -4.59
CA GLY A 29 -10.85 0.17 -5.60
C GLY A 29 -12.03 -0.56 -4.99
N ALA A 30 -12.95 -0.97 -5.83
CA ALA A 30 -14.13 -1.72 -5.40
C ALA A 30 -13.82 -3.16 -5.04
N THR A 31 -12.68 -3.66 -5.53
CA THR A 31 -12.20 -5.01 -5.22
C THR A 31 -10.73 -4.91 -4.82
N ILE A 32 -10.23 -5.98 -4.19
CA ILE A 32 -8.82 -6.06 -3.83
C ILE A 32 -7.93 -5.95 -5.06
N ASP A 33 -8.27 -6.68 -6.12
CA ASP A 33 -7.49 -6.65 -7.35
C ASP A 33 -7.46 -5.26 -7.98
N GLU A 34 -8.58 -4.57 -7.95
CA GLU A 34 -8.67 -3.21 -8.48
C GLU A 34 -7.82 -2.24 -7.66
N ALA A 35 -7.90 -2.36 -6.33
CA ALA A 35 -7.10 -1.50 -5.45
C ALA A 35 -5.61 -1.70 -5.69
N ILE A 36 -5.17 -2.95 -5.87
CA ILE A 36 -3.77 -3.26 -6.14
C ILE A 36 -3.35 -2.72 -7.51
N ARG A 37 -4.17 -2.91 -8.53
CA ARG A 37 -3.87 -2.41 -9.86
C ARG A 37 -3.73 -0.89 -9.85
N ASN A 38 -4.64 -0.21 -9.17
CA ASN A 38 -4.60 1.24 -9.05
C ASN A 38 -3.38 1.69 -8.26
N LEU A 39 -3.00 0.94 -7.22
CA LEU A 39 -1.80 1.25 -6.44
C LEU A 39 -0.55 1.10 -7.32
N GLN A 40 -0.49 0.04 -8.13
CA GLN A 40 0.63 -0.17 -9.03
C GLN A 40 0.77 1.02 -9.97
N GLU A 41 -0.33 1.47 -10.54
CA GLU A 41 -0.34 2.56 -11.51
C GLU A 41 0.14 3.86 -10.88
N VAL A 42 -0.41 4.23 -9.73
CA VAL A 42 -0.05 5.48 -9.07
C VAL A 42 1.39 5.41 -8.55
N THR A 43 1.85 4.24 -8.13
CA THR A 43 3.22 4.08 -7.65
C THR A 43 4.22 4.18 -8.79
N GLU A 44 3.88 3.61 -9.95
CA GLU A 44 4.74 3.74 -11.13
C GLU A 44 4.87 5.20 -11.56
N LEU A 45 3.77 5.94 -11.56
CA LEU A 45 3.80 7.36 -11.89
C LEU A 45 4.62 8.15 -10.89
N TYR A 46 4.48 7.85 -9.61
CA TYR A 46 5.24 8.52 -8.56
C TYR A 46 6.74 8.28 -8.74
N LEU A 47 7.14 7.05 -9.05
CA LEU A 47 8.54 6.72 -9.20
C LEU A 47 9.15 7.28 -10.48
N GLU A 48 8.35 7.59 -11.49
CA GLU A 48 8.84 8.31 -12.67
C GLU A 48 9.26 9.74 -12.30
N GLU A 49 8.52 10.38 -11.38
CA GLU A 49 8.84 11.72 -10.94
C GLU A 49 9.93 11.73 -9.87
N PHE A 50 9.94 10.72 -9.01
CA PHE A 50 10.84 10.66 -7.85
C PHE A 50 11.58 9.33 -7.81
N PRO A 51 12.45 9.05 -8.78
CA PRO A 51 13.19 7.78 -8.78
C PRO A 51 14.11 7.70 -7.56
N GLY A 52 14.14 6.54 -6.93
CA GLY A 52 14.99 6.32 -5.78
C GLY A 52 14.38 6.72 -4.44
N GLU A 53 13.15 7.20 -4.42
CA GLU A 53 12.44 7.58 -3.19
C GLU A 53 11.92 6.34 -2.46
N GLU A 54 12.82 5.50 -2.01
CA GLU A 54 12.44 4.30 -1.31
C GLU A 54 12.92 4.37 0.13
N THR A 55 12.03 4.10 1.07
CA THR A 55 12.34 4.20 2.50
C THR A 55 12.82 2.89 3.11
N GLY A 56 13.05 1.87 2.30
CA GLY A 56 13.50 0.58 2.76
C GLY A 56 12.37 -0.42 2.87
N ARG A 57 12.69 -1.63 3.30
CA ARG A 57 11.71 -2.70 3.40
C ARG A 57 10.86 -2.56 4.64
N PRO A 58 9.54 -2.67 4.52
CA PRO A 58 8.70 -2.67 5.71
C PRO A 58 8.83 -3.97 6.46
N LEU A 59 8.71 -3.88 7.76
CA LEU A 59 8.62 -5.04 8.62
C LEU A 59 7.21 -5.03 9.20
N VAL A 60 6.41 -6.05 8.89
CA VAL A 60 5.02 -6.12 9.32
C VAL A 60 4.90 -7.11 10.46
N THR A 61 4.31 -6.70 11.56
CA THR A 61 4.07 -7.57 12.69
C THR A 61 2.75 -7.19 13.36
N THR A 62 2.36 -7.95 14.35
CA THR A 62 1.15 -7.69 15.11
C THR A 62 1.49 -7.50 16.57
N PHE A 63 0.60 -6.85 17.30
CA PHE A 63 0.74 -6.69 18.73
C PHE A 63 -0.64 -6.74 19.37
N GLU A 64 -0.67 -7.00 20.67
CA GLU A 64 -1.92 -7.11 21.38
C GLU A 64 -2.18 -5.86 22.19
N VAL A 65 -3.45 -5.48 22.27
CA VAL A 65 -3.86 -4.39 23.12
C VAL A 65 -4.87 -4.94 24.13
N ALA A 66 -4.77 -4.46 25.36
CA ALA A 66 -5.74 -4.80 26.39
C ALA A 66 -6.96 -3.90 26.22
N LEU A 67 -8.14 -4.51 26.16
CA LEU A 67 -9.39 -3.77 26.07
C LEU A 67 -10.06 -3.72 27.43
N HIS A 68 -10.54 -2.55 27.78
CA HIS A 68 -11.25 -2.34 29.03
C HIS A 68 -12.73 -2.27 28.73
N ALA A 69 -13.49 -3.15 29.37
CA ALA A 69 -14.94 -3.20 29.19
C ALA A 69 -15.60 -2.08 30.00
#